data_34101d5c8f4842cd41f23f5a449e9a2d
#
_entry.id   34101d5c8f4842cd41f23f5a449e9a2d
#
_cell.length_a   1.000
_cell.length_b   1.000
_cell.length_c   1.000
_cell.angle_alpha   90.00
_cell.angle_beta   90.00
_cell.angle_gamma   90.00
#
_symmetry.space_group_name_H-M   'P 1'
#
loop_
_entity.id
_entity.type
_entity.pdbx_description
1 polymer ?
#
loop_
_entity_poly.entity_id
_entity_poly.type
_entity_poly.pdbx_seq_one_letter_code
_entity_poly.pdbx_strand_id
1 'polypeptide(L)'
;VNATIPFQIFSPEVSWQKNILDNLDSVFELQKQPSSSRLLTISLLFHLWNTLFEHLQDISGTSVRRTDMAQTKLQLMMQCIQDRFRAPLSLDEISASASVSKSRALQIFQDHIQVSPIAYLISYRLQHAAFLLSETEKPISSIAEETGFSDSGYFCRTWKKHYGMTPKEYRDSHR
;
A
#
# COMPACT_ATOMS: atom_id res chain seq x y z
N VAL A 1 26.61 8.43 -0.49
CA VAL A 1 26.23 7.09 -0.94
C VAL A 1 24.81 7.22 -1.45
N ASN A 2 24.64 7.20 -2.78
CA ASN A 2 23.33 7.31 -3.44
C ASN A 2 22.51 6.06 -3.09
N ALA A 3 21.47 6.23 -2.31
CA ALA A 3 20.44 5.21 -2.16
C ALA A 3 19.74 5.07 -3.52
N THR A 4 20.03 4.00 -4.23
CA THR A 4 19.33 3.64 -5.46
C THR A 4 17.91 3.25 -5.05
N ILE A 5 16.96 4.14 -5.26
CA ILE A 5 15.53 3.79 -5.14
C ILE A 5 15.29 2.72 -6.21
N PRO A 6 14.81 1.54 -5.86
CA PRO A 6 14.50 0.51 -6.86
C PRO A 6 13.23 0.91 -7.61
N PHE A 7 13.37 1.76 -8.61
CA PHE A 7 12.30 2.03 -9.57
C PHE A 7 12.74 1.53 -10.94
N GLN A 8 11.80 0.95 -11.66
CA GLN A 8 11.99 0.53 -13.04
C GLN A 8 11.48 1.64 -13.96
N ILE A 9 12.35 2.20 -14.78
CA ILE A 9 11.94 3.10 -15.86
C ILE A 9 11.60 2.22 -17.07
N PHE A 10 10.38 2.35 -17.57
CA PHE A 10 9.94 1.64 -18.77
C PHE A 10 10.33 2.45 -20.01
N SER A 11 10.99 1.80 -20.96
CA SER A 11 11.35 2.39 -22.24
C SER A 11 10.49 1.79 -23.36
N PRO A 12 9.92 2.63 -24.26
CA PRO A 12 9.16 2.14 -25.41
C PRO A 12 10.05 1.42 -26.46
N GLU A 13 11.37 1.48 -26.32
CA GLU A 13 12.32 0.78 -27.21
C GLU A 13 12.41 -0.71 -26.89
N VAL A 14 12.02 -1.12 -25.69
CA VAL A 14 12.01 -2.53 -25.26
C VAL A 14 10.61 -3.09 -25.45
N SER A 15 10.47 -4.12 -26.29
CA SER A 15 9.17 -4.63 -26.76
C SER A 15 8.17 -4.99 -25.65
N TRP A 16 8.60 -5.67 -24.61
CA TRP A 16 7.72 -6.03 -23.50
C TRP A 16 7.33 -4.83 -22.61
N GLN A 17 8.26 -3.86 -22.46
CA GLN A 17 7.98 -2.62 -21.71
C GLN A 17 7.03 -1.72 -22.49
N LYS A 18 7.18 -1.65 -23.81
CA LYS A 18 6.22 -0.97 -24.69
C LYS A 18 4.83 -1.58 -24.56
N ASN A 19 4.72 -2.90 -24.54
CA ASN A 19 3.43 -3.59 -24.36
C ASN A 19 2.76 -3.21 -23.03
N ILE A 20 3.52 -3.08 -21.95
CA ILE A 20 3.01 -2.60 -20.66
C ILE A 20 2.49 -1.16 -20.77
N LEU A 21 3.22 -0.27 -21.42
CA LEU A 21 2.82 1.12 -21.61
C LEU A 21 1.54 1.22 -22.46
N ASP A 22 1.47 0.49 -23.57
CA ASP A 22 0.29 0.44 -24.46
C ASP A 22 -0.95 -0.12 -23.74
N ASN A 23 -0.77 -1.12 -22.84
CA ASN A 23 -1.85 -1.66 -22.02
C ASN A 23 -2.32 -0.67 -20.94
N LEU A 24 -1.41 0.11 -20.34
CA LEU A 24 -1.77 1.19 -19.39
C LEU A 24 -2.57 2.28 -20.09
N ASP A 25 -2.15 2.70 -21.28
CA ASP A 25 -2.89 3.69 -22.08
C ASP A 25 -4.30 3.16 -22.41
N SER A 26 -4.41 1.89 -22.78
CA SER A 26 -5.70 1.23 -23.05
C SER A 26 -6.62 1.21 -21.83
N VAL A 27 -6.08 0.91 -20.64
CA VAL A 27 -6.82 0.95 -19.36
C VAL A 27 -7.30 2.37 -19.08
N PHE A 28 -6.46 3.37 -19.31
CA PHE A 28 -6.80 4.77 -19.09
C PHE A 28 -7.92 5.25 -20.03
N GLU A 29 -7.87 4.88 -21.31
CA GLU A 29 -8.93 5.20 -22.27
C GLU A 29 -10.27 4.51 -21.95
N LEU A 30 -10.23 3.26 -21.48
CA LEU A 30 -11.43 2.53 -21.06
C LEU A 30 -12.11 3.14 -19.83
N GLN A 31 -11.35 3.75 -18.93
CA GLN A 31 -11.93 4.44 -17.76
C GLN A 31 -12.77 5.67 -18.12
N LYS A 32 -12.57 6.24 -19.30
CA LYS A 32 -13.37 7.38 -19.79
C LYS A 32 -14.76 6.96 -20.27
N GLN A 33 -15.05 5.67 -20.43
CA GLN A 33 -16.32 5.14 -20.95
C GLN A 33 -17.16 4.47 -19.85
N PRO A 34 -18.43 4.87 -19.63
CA PRO A 34 -19.14 4.59 -18.37
C PRO A 34 -19.72 3.20 -18.15
N SER A 35 -19.69 2.21 -18.98
CA SER A 35 -20.39 0.97 -18.61
C SER A 35 -20.04 -0.39 -19.21
N SER A 36 -19.25 -0.48 -20.25
CA SER A 36 -18.96 -1.79 -20.87
C SER A 36 -17.56 -2.36 -20.62
N SER A 37 -16.73 -1.64 -19.88
CA SER A 37 -15.28 -1.86 -19.86
C SER A 37 -14.72 -2.56 -18.62
N ARG A 38 -15.52 -2.86 -17.59
CA ARG A 38 -14.98 -3.42 -16.32
C ARG A 38 -14.26 -4.75 -16.51
N LEU A 39 -14.86 -5.68 -17.24
CA LEU A 39 -14.24 -6.98 -17.52
C LEU A 39 -13.00 -6.85 -18.40
N LEU A 40 -13.06 -5.96 -19.39
CA LEU A 40 -11.93 -5.68 -20.27
C LEU A 40 -10.77 -5.02 -19.49
N THR A 41 -11.07 -4.07 -18.61
CA THR A 41 -10.09 -3.42 -17.73
C THR A 41 -9.42 -4.44 -16.81
N ILE A 42 -10.20 -5.33 -16.18
CA ILE A 42 -9.67 -6.40 -15.32
C ILE A 42 -8.77 -7.34 -16.13
N SER A 43 -9.19 -7.74 -17.34
CA SER A 43 -8.40 -8.60 -18.23
C SER A 43 -7.06 -7.94 -18.62
N LEU A 44 -7.07 -6.66 -18.99
CA LEU A 44 -5.86 -5.91 -19.32
C LEU A 44 -4.92 -5.76 -18.13
N LEU A 45 -5.45 -5.47 -16.94
CA LEU A 45 -4.67 -5.39 -15.71
C LEU A 45 -4.04 -6.74 -15.36
N PHE A 46 -4.78 -7.84 -15.57
CA PHE A 46 -4.25 -9.19 -15.32
C PHE A 46 -3.16 -9.55 -16.32
N HIS A 47 -3.34 -9.22 -17.60
CA HIS A 47 -2.33 -9.42 -18.64
C HIS A 47 -1.06 -8.59 -18.38
N LEU A 48 -1.22 -7.32 -17.99
CA LEU A 48 -0.13 -6.44 -17.59
C LEU A 48 0.65 -7.02 -16.41
N TRP A 49 -0.06 -7.50 -15.38
CA TRP A 49 0.55 -8.13 -14.21
C TRP A 49 1.35 -9.37 -14.58
N ASN A 50 0.79 -10.23 -15.43
CA ASN A 50 1.46 -11.44 -15.87
C ASN A 50 2.73 -11.16 -16.66
N THR A 51 2.67 -10.22 -17.62
CA THR A 51 3.83 -9.77 -18.39
C THR A 51 4.92 -9.19 -17.49
N LEU A 52 4.53 -8.38 -16.50
CA LEU A 52 5.45 -7.80 -15.52
C LEU A 52 6.11 -8.88 -14.67
N PHE A 53 5.32 -9.84 -14.20
CA PHE A 53 5.80 -10.94 -13.34
C PHE A 53 6.80 -11.84 -14.08
N GLU A 54 6.52 -12.23 -15.33
CA GLU A 54 7.40 -13.05 -16.15
C GLU A 54 8.77 -12.38 -16.37
N HIS A 55 8.78 -11.08 -16.69
CA HIS A 55 10.02 -10.36 -16.99
C HIS A 55 10.79 -9.90 -15.75
N LEU A 56 10.12 -9.71 -14.61
CA LEU A 56 10.79 -9.39 -13.35
C LEU A 56 11.49 -10.62 -12.72
N GLN A 57 11.02 -11.84 -13.03
CA GLN A 57 11.73 -13.06 -12.60
C GLN A 57 13.09 -13.22 -13.31
N ASP A 58 13.22 -12.83 -14.56
CA ASP A 58 14.46 -12.92 -15.33
C ASP A 58 15.54 -11.91 -14.88
N ILE A 59 15.12 -10.74 -14.37
CA ILE A 59 16.05 -9.71 -13.85
C ILE A 59 16.65 -10.12 -12.50
N SER A 60 16.03 -11.05 -11.80
CA SER A 60 16.40 -11.48 -10.44
C SER A 60 17.54 -12.51 -10.36
N GLY A 61 18.15 -12.89 -11.46
CA GLY A 61 19.03 -14.07 -11.59
C GLY A 61 20.39 -14.04 -10.84
N THR A 62 20.81 -12.95 -10.21
CA THR A 62 22.15 -12.87 -9.58
C THR A 62 22.27 -12.16 -8.24
N SER A 63 21.22 -11.54 -7.71
CA SER A 63 21.24 -10.87 -6.39
C SER A 63 20.27 -11.47 -5.37
N VAL A 64 19.62 -12.58 -5.70
CA VAL A 64 18.34 -13.05 -5.18
C VAL A 64 18.34 -13.48 -3.70
N ARG A 65 19.42 -14.02 -3.14
CA ARG A 65 19.31 -14.69 -1.82
C ARG A 65 19.20 -13.76 -0.60
N ARG A 66 19.77 -12.55 -0.61
CA ARG A 66 19.66 -11.61 0.53
C ARG A 66 18.47 -10.68 0.43
N THR A 67 18.13 -10.25 -0.77
CA THR A 67 16.95 -9.41 -1.07
C THR A 67 15.67 -10.20 -0.81
N ASP A 68 15.61 -11.46 -1.21
CA ASP A 68 14.48 -12.36 -0.99
C ASP A 68 14.11 -12.51 0.50
N MET A 69 15.08 -12.72 1.37
CA MET A 69 14.80 -12.89 2.80
C MET A 69 14.27 -11.59 3.45
N ALA A 70 14.77 -10.42 3.07
CA ALA A 70 14.32 -9.15 3.61
C ALA A 70 12.92 -8.81 3.09
N GLN A 71 12.66 -9.07 1.82
CA GLN A 71 11.35 -8.88 1.20
C GLN A 71 10.30 -9.82 1.78
N THR A 72 10.63 -11.10 1.99
CA THR A 72 9.75 -12.05 2.68
C THR A 72 9.42 -11.59 4.09
N LYS A 73 10.42 -11.11 4.85
CA LYS A 73 10.21 -10.57 6.20
C LYS A 73 9.35 -9.32 6.19
N LEU A 74 9.53 -8.41 5.22
CA LEU A 74 8.65 -7.26 5.03
C LEU A 74 7.21 -7.70 4.80
N GLN A 75 6.99 -8.66 3.89
CA GLN A 75 5.65 -9.18 3.60
C GLN A 75 4.97 -9.77 4.84
N LEU A 76 5.68 -10.57 5.65
CA LEU A 76 5.15 -11.12 6.90
C LEU A 76 4.75 -10.02 7.89
N MET A 77 5.55 -8.98 8.04
CA MET A 77 5.24 -7.85 8.91
C MET A 77 4.05 -7.04 8.39
N MET A 78 3.98 -6.78 7.08
CA MET A 78 2.83 -6.10 6.46
C MET A 78 1.55 -6.91 6.61
N GLN A 79 1.60 -8.22 6.39
CA GLN A 79 0.46 -9.12 6.61
C GLN A 79 -0.02 -9.08 8.06
N CYS A 80 0.89 -9.15 9.03
CA CYS A 80 0.55 -9.02 10.44
C CYS A 80 -0.19 -7.70 10.75
N ILE A 81 0.27 -6.59 10.14
CA ILE A 81 -0.39 -5.29 10.27
C ILE A 81 -1.80 -5.33 9.66
N GLN A 82 -1.94 -5.84 8.44
CA GLN A 82 -3.21 -5.92 7.71
C GLN A 82 -4.24 -6.78 8.44
N ASP A 83 -3.82 -7.90 9.03
CA ASP A 83 -4.71 -8.81 9.75
C ASP A 83 -5.14 -8.24 11.11
N ARG A 84 -4.27 -7.47 11.76
CA ARG A 84 -4.46 -7.05 13.16
C ARG A 84 -4.57 -5.54 13.38
N PHE A 85 -4.69 -4.72 12.33
CA PHE A 85 -4.67 -3.24 12.45
C PHE A 85 -5.72 -2.66 13.41
N ARG A 86 -6.85 -3.35 13.60
CA ARG A 86 -7.93 -2.90 14.49
C ARG A 86 -7.59 -3.07 15.97
N ALA A 87 -6.73 -4.03 16.30
CA ALA A 87 -6.29 -4.28 17.67
C ALA A 87 -5.08 -3.39 18.03
N PRO A 88 -4.79 -3.23 19.34
CA PRO A 88 -3.51 -2.70 19.75
C PRO A 88 -2.38 -3.54 19.15
N LEU A 89 -1.47 -2.89 18.44
CA LEU A 89 -0.36 -3.56 17.76
C LEU A 89 0.92 -2.75 17.94
N SER A 90 1.89 -3.36 18.60
CA SER A 90 3.17 -2.77 18.92
C SER A 90 4.26 -3.11 17.89
N LEU A 91 5.34 -2.34 17.88
CA LEU A 91 6.51 -2.67 17.08
C LEU A 91 7.12 -4.04 17.45
N ASP A 92 7.03 -4.43 18.73
CA ASP A 92 7.47 -5.75 19.19
C ASP A 92 6.71 -6.89 18.51
N GLU A 93 5.38 -6.79 18.46
CA GLU A 93 4.54 -7.81 17.83
C GLU A 93 4.75 -7.84 16.30
N ILE A 94 4.88 -6.68 15.66
CA ILE A 94 5.17 -6.60 14.22
C ILE A 94 6.53 -7.24 13.91
N SER A 95 7.57 -6.92 14.67
CA SER A 95 8.90 -7.49 14.44
C SER A 95 8.95 -8.99 14.73
N ALA A 96 8.26 -9.45 15.78
CA ALA A 96 8.14 -10.86 16.14
C ALA A 96 7.45 -11.70 15.05
N SER A 97 6.47 -11.16 14.32
CA SER A 97 5.77 -11.87 13.24
C SER A 97 6.72 -12.33 12.12
N ALA A 98 7.84 -11.62 11.92
CA ALA A 98 8.87 -11.98 10.95
C ALA A 98 10.14 -12.54 11.59
N SER A 99 10.12 -12.83 12.90
CA SER A 99 11.27 -13.32 13.68
C SER A 99 12.50 -12.42 13.52
N VAL A 100 12.33 -11.11 13.64
CA VAL A 100 13.40 -10.10 13.57
C VAL A 100 13.41 -9.21 14.80
N SER A 101 14.55 -8.56 15.06
CA SER A 101 14.63 -7.50 16.08
C SER A 101 13.89 -6.22 15.60
N LYS A 102 13.48 -5.37 16.54
CA LYS A 102 12.88 -4.05 16.24
C LYS A 102 13.75 -3.21 15.30
N SER A 103 15.05 -3.16 15.57
CA SER A 103 15.99 -2.41 14.73
C SER A 103 16.03 -2.95 13.30
N ARG A 104 15.99 -4.29 13.15
CA ARG A 104 15.97 -4.92 11.84
C ARG A 104 14.63 -4.69 11.11
N ALA A 105 13.51 -4.72 11.83
CA ALA A 105 12.20 -4.38 11.28
C ALA A 105 12.16 -2.93 10.76
N LEU A 106 12.64 -1.97 11.56
CA LEU A 106 12.75 -0.56 11.14
C LEU A 106 13.61 -0.40 9.90
N GLN A 107 14.77 -1.08 9.85
CA GLN A 107 15.67 -1.03 8.69
C GLN A 107 15.02 -1.61 7.43
N ILE A 108 14.38 -2.78 7.52
CA ILE A 108 13.70 -3.42 6.39
C ILE A 108 12.60 -2.50 5.84
N PHE A 109 11.75 -1.93 6.70
CA PHE A 109 10.72 -0.98 6.28
C PHE A 109 11.31 0.27 5.65
N GLN A 110 12.37 0.84 6.23
CA GLN A 110 13.03 2.02 5.69
C GLN A 110 13.67 1.74 4.32
N ASP A 111 14.34 0.60 4.17
CA ASP A 111 15.05 0.25 2.93
C ASP A 111 14.09 -0.03 1.77
N HIS A 112 12.91 -0.61 2.04
CA HIS A 112 12.00 -1.07 1.00
C HIS A 112 10.82 -0.10 0.71
N ILE A 113 10.27 0.54 1.74
CA ILE A 113 9.07 1.38 1.59
C ILE A 113 9.21 2.78 2.20
N GLN A 114 10.39 3.14 2.70
CA GLN A 114 10.77 4.47 3.18
C GLN A 114 9.90 5.01 4.35
N VAL A 115 9.19 4.14 5.05
CA VAL A 115 8.38 4.49 6.24
C VAL A 115 8.69 3.54 7.40
N SER A 116 8.31 3.89 8.63
CA SER A 116 8.41 2.95 9.76
C SER A 116 7.21 1.99 9.80
N PRO A 117 7.34 0.80 10.45
CA PRO A 117 6.22 -0.13 10.64
C PRO A 117 4.99 0.52 11.30
N ILE A 118 5.21 1.37 12.30
CA ILE A 118 4.12 2.09 12.99
C ILE A 118 3.51 3.16 12.09
N ALA A 119 4.30 3.88 11.30
CA ALA A 119 3.76 4.83 10.31
C ALA A 119 2.93 4.12 9.25
N TYR A 120 3.35 2.95 8.79
CA TYR A 120 2.58 2.10 7.88
C TYR A 120 1.25 1.64 8.51
N LEU A 121 1.27 1.16 9.76
CA LEU A 121 0.05 0.80 10.51
C LEU A 121 -0.93 1.99 10.61
N ILE A 122 -0.43 3.18 10.96
CA ILE A 122 -1.27 4.39 11.05
C ILE A 122 -1.87 4.73 9.68
N SER A 123 -1.07 4.71 8.61
CA SER A 123 -1.55 4.98 7.25
C SER A 123 -2.62 3.97 6.83
N TYR A 124 -2.43 2.69 7.12
CA TYR A 124 -3.39 1.63 6.84
C TYR A 124 -4.72 1.84 7.57
N ARG A 125 -4.67 2.19 8.86
CA ARG A 125 -5.86 2.54 9.66
C ARG A 125 -6.62 3.74 9.07
N LEU A 126 -5.89 4.79 8.65
CA LEU A 126 -6.49 5.97 8.05
C LEU A 126 -7.15 5.67 6.70
N GLN A 127 -6.58 4.80 5.88
CA GLN A 127 -7.20 4.36 4.62
C GLN A 127 -8.53 3.63 4.87
N HIS A 128 -8.58 2.74 5.87
CA HIS A 128 -9.84 2.09 6.26
C HIS A 128 -10.86 3.08 6.84
N ALA A 129 -10.41 4.06 7.61
CA ALA A 129 -11.28 5.12 8.12
C ALA A 129 -11.82 6.00 6.97
N ALA A 130 -11.03 6.28 5.93
CA ALA A 130 -11.48 7.02 4.75
C ALA A 130 -12.66 6.31 4.07
N PHE A 131 -12.53 4.99 3.85
CA PHE A 131 -13.61 4.18 3.31
C PHE A 131 -14.87 4.23 4.17
N LEU A 132 -14.75 4.10 5.50
CA LEU A 132 -15.91 4.16 6.40
C LEU A 132 -16.54 5.55 6.45
N LEU A 133 -15.75 6.61 6.30
CA LEU A 133 -16.25 7.99 6.27
C LEU A 133 -17.07 8.27 5.01
N SER A 134 -16.68 7.73 3.85
CA SER A 134 -17.43 7.90 2.59
C SER A 134 -18.66 7.01 2.50
N GLU A 135 -18.59 5.79 3.04
CA GLU A 135 -19.64 4.78 2.85
C GLU A 135 -20.67 4.71 4.00
N THR A 136 -20.41 5.37 5.13
CA THR A 136 -21.28 5.22 6.31
C THR A 136 -21.59 6.54 7.03
N GLU A 137 -22.71 6.55 7.78
CA GLU A 137 -23.11 7.63 8.69
C GLU A 137 -22.57 7.46 10.11
N LYS A 138 -21.68 6.49 10.36
CA LYS A 138 -21.15 6.21 11.69
C LYS A 138 -20.54 7.46 12.32
N PRO A 139 -20.69 7.66 13.63
CA PRO A 139 -19.96 8.71 14.36
C PRO A 139 -18.45 8.61 14.12
N ILE A 140 -17.79 9.75 14.03
CA ILE A 140 -16.33 9.82 13.81
C ILE A 140 -15.56 9.08 14.93
N SER A 141 -16.05 9.15 16.16
CA SER A 141 -15.49 8.41 17.31
C SER A 141 -15.57 6.90 17.12
N SER A 142 -16.71 6.40 16.62
CA SER A 142 -16.90 4.97 16.34
C SER A 142 -16.01 4.48 15.20
N ILE A 143 -15.82 5.31 14.16
CA ILE A 143 -14.89 4.99 13.06
C ILE A 143 -13.44 4.94 13.57
N ALA A 144 -13.05 5.87 14.45
CA ALA A 144 -11.73 5.87 15.06
C ALA A 144 -11.49 4.56 15.83
N GLU A 145 -12.44 4.16 16.68
CA GLU A 145 -12.37 2.91 17.47
C GLU A 145 -12.32 1.67 16.56
N GLU A 146 -13.23 1.59 15.57
CA GLU A 146 -13.32 0.46 14.62
C GLU A 146 -12.05 0.29 13.78
N THR A 147 -11.32 1.38 13.56
CA THR A 147 -10.05 1.37 12.82
C THR A 147 -8.81 1.30 13.72
N GLY A 148 -8.99 1.04 15.02
CA GLY A 148 -7.93 0.73 15.97
C GLY A 148 -7.28 1.95 16.63
N PHE A 149 -7.90 3.13 16.58
CA PHE A 149 -7.47 4.28 17.35
C PHE A 149 -8.15 4.25 18.73
N SER A 150 -7.35 4.23 19.79
CA SER A 150 -7.86 4.24 21.17
C SER A 150 -8.36 5.62 21.64
N ASP A 151 -7.98 6.69 20.93
CA ASP A 151 -8.37 8.06 21.24
C ASP A 151 -8.81 8.80 19.97
N SER A 152 -10.06 9.27 19.97
CA SER A 152 -10.65 9.97 18.83
C SER A 152 -10.01 11.35 18.57
N GLY A 153 -9.47 11.99 19.60
CA GLY A 153 -8.72 13.24 19.46
C GLY A 153 -7.38 13.02 18.77
N TYR A 154 -6.68 11.94 19.12
CA TYR A 154 -5.47 11.52 18.42
C TYR A 154 -5.77 11.14 16.97
N PHE A 155 -6.85 10.41 16.72
CA PHE A 155 -7.34 10.12 15.37
C PHE A 155 -7.53 11.40 14.55
N CYS A 156 -8.32 12.36 15.04
CA CYS A 156 -8.60 13.60 14.32
C CYS A 156 -7.34 14.42 13.99
N ARG A 157 -6.39 14.51 14.96
CA ARG A 157 -5.10 15.20 14.72
C ARG A 157 -4.26 14.49 13.66
N THR A 158 -4.16 13.16 13.75
CA THR A 158 -3.41 12.32 12.81
C THR A 158 -4.03 12.35 11.43
N TRP A 159 -5.35 12.28 11.36
CA TRP A 159 -6.13 12.41 10.13
C TRP A 159 -5.85 13.75 9.43
N LYS A 160 -6.02 14.87 10.15
CA LYS A 160 -5.79 16.21 9.59
C LYS A 160 -4.37 16.38 9.08
N LYS A 161 -3.38 15.82 9.80
CA LYS A 161 -1.97 15.82 9.36
C LYS A 161 -1.78 15.04 8.04
N HIS A 162 -2.53 13.95 7.83
CA HIS A 162 -2.38 13.07 6.68
C HIS A 162 -3.15 13.56 5.45
N TYR A 163 -4.40 13.99 5.63
CA TYR A 163 -5.29 14.40 4.54
C TYR A 163 -5.44 15.92 4.36
N GLY A 164 -4.88 16.74 5.24
CA GLY A 164 -4.97 18.21 5.18
C GLY A 164 -6.30 18.81 5.65
N MET A 165 -7.32 17.97 5.88
CA MET A 165 -8.67 18.37 6.29
C MET A 165 -9.15 17.50 7.46
N THR A 166 -10.24 17.92 8.13
CA THR A 166 -10.84 17.14 9.22
C THR A 166 -11.62 15.93 8.68
N PRO A 167 -11.85 14.87 9.50
CA PRO A 167 -12.68 13.73 9.09
C PRO A 167 -14.10 14.14 8.68
N LYS A 168 -14.66 15.19 9.29
CA LYS A 168 -15.99 15.73 8.95
C LYS A 168 -15.97 16.38 7.57
N GLU A 169 -15.03 17.28 7.31
CA GLU A 169 -14.86 17.92 6.00
C GLU A 169 -14.63 16.88 4.90
N TYR A 170 -13.86 15.83 5.18
CA TYR A 170 -13.64 14.73 4.25
C TYR A 170 -14.95 14.01 3.90
N ARG A 171 -15.77 13.66 4.90
CA ARG A 171 -17.09 13.06 4.71
C ARG A 171 -17.98 13.94 3.85
N ASP A 172 -18.05 15.23 4.16
CA ASP A 172 -18.93 16.18 3.48
C ASP A 172 -18.52 16.40 2.01
N SER A 173 -17.24 16.21 1.68
CA SER A 173 -16.70 16.39 0.31
C SER A 173 -16.77 15.12 -0.55
N HIS A 174 -17.01 13.95 0.02
CA HIS A 174 -17.04 12.65 -0.69
C HIS A 174 -18.45 12.02 -0.71
N ARG A 175 -19.46 12.82 -0.48
CA ARG A 175 -20.88 12.57 -0.69
C ARG A 175 -21.38 13.40 -1.86
#